data_9140826115e2749558d6a13602b5f99d
#
_entry.id   9140826115e2749558d6a13602b5f99d
#
_cell.length_a   1.000
_cell.length_b   1.000
_cell.length_c   1.000
_cell.angle_alpha   90.00
_cell.angle_beta   90.00
_cell.angle_gamma   90.00
#
_symmetry.space_group_name_H-M   'P 1'
#
loop_
_entity.id
_entity.type
_entity.pdbx_description
1 polymer ?
#
loop_
_entity_poly.entity_id
_entity_poly.type
_entity_poly.pdbx_seq_one_letter_code
_entity_poly.pdbx_strand_id
1 'polypeptide(L)'
;RHHDIALIKARAKHVPWSVGLHHVSMQIEGGTEEIKRLHSRLIGKGVEIDRVVDHSVGWGLYFYDPDGNRLEFFYERPNLSLEEGQKIFREAEAPSRSIDISELG
;
A
#
# COMPACT_ATOMS: atom_id res chain seq x y z
N ARG A 1 0.27 22.16 -4.72
CA ARG A 1 1.67 21.91 -5.10
C ARG A 1 1.77 21.49 -6.57
N HIS A 2 2.95 21.53 -7.12
CA HIS A 2 3.17 21.26 -8.54
C HIS A 2 2.96 19.78 -8.89
N HIS A 3 3.58 18.88 -8.13
CA HIS A 3 3.41 17.44 -8.30
C HIS A 3 3.87 16.70 -7.04
N ASP A 4 3.37 15.48 -6.86
CA ASP A 4 3.79 14.60 -5.78
C ASP A 4 4.70 13.48 -6.28
N ILE A 5 4.51 13.07 -7.53
CA ILE A 5 5.29 12.00 -8.15
C ILE A 5 5.82 12.50 -9.49
N ALA A 6 7.09 12.23 -9.76
CA ALA A 6 7.71 12.51 -11.05
C ALA A 6 8.15 11.20 -11.69
N LEU A 7 7.80 11.01 -12.97
CA LEU A 7 8.22 9.87 -13.75
C LEU A 7 9.24 10.35 -14.79
N ILE A 8 10.41 9.74 -14.78
CA ILE A 8 11.50 10.09 -15.67
C ILE A 8 11.94 8.84 -16.40
N LYS A 9 12.09 8.95 -17.73
CA LYS A 9 12.55 7.82 -18.53
C LYS A 9 13.94 7.39 -18.10
N ALA A 10 14.08 6.12 -17.69
CA ALA A 10 15.36 5.58 -17.27
C ALA A 10 16.29 5.35 -18.47
N ARG A 11 17.59 5.44 -18.22
CA ARG A 11 18.63 5.21 -19.23
C ARG A 11 19.14 3.77 -19.22
N ALA A 12 18.75 2.98 -18.20
CA ALA A 12 19.16 1.60 -18.03
C ALA A 12 17.97 0.73 -17.72
N LYS A 13 18.07 -0.57 -17.95
CA LYS A 13 17.03 -1.51 -17.60
C LYS A 13 16.91 -1.63 -16.09
N HIS A 14 15.67 -1.76 -15.62
CA HIS A 14 15.40 -2.14 -14.24
C HIS A 14 15.95 -3.54 -13.98
N VAL A 15 16.66 -3.70 -12.87
CA VAL A 15 17.17 -5.00 -12.43
C VAL A 15 16.29 -5.47 -11.26
N PRO A 16 15.44 -6.51 -11.47
CA PRO A 16 14.63 -7.07 -10.39
C PRO A 16 15.52 -7.59 -9.26
N TRP A 17 15.04 -7.47 -8.05
CA TRP A 17 15.71 -7.98 -6.86
C TRP A 17 17.01 -7.26 -6.49
N SER A 18 17.29 -6.12 -7.12
CA SER A 18 18.41 -5.28 -6.72
C SER A 18 18.11 -4.60 -5.38
N VAL A 19 19.17 -4.24 -4.66
CA VAL A 19 19.05 -3.41 -3.45
C VAL A 19 18.51 -2.05 -3.86
N GLY A 20 17.52 -1.55 -3.14
CA GLY A 20 16.93 -0.25 -3.44
C GLY A 20 15.69 0.03 -2.61
N LEU A 21 14.83 0.88 -3.11
CA LEU A 21 13.58 1.25 -2.44
C LEU A 21 12.65 0.04 -2.33
N HIS A 22 12.16 -0.22 -1.13
CA HIS A 22 11.22 -1.32 -0.89
C HIS A 22 9.85 -1.02 -1.50
N HIS A 23 9.27 0.13 -1.17
CA HIS A 23 8.01 0.59 -1.74
C HIS A 23 7.77 2.06 -1.41
N VAL A 24 6.82 2.65 -2.13
CA VAL A 24 6.28 3.98 -1.83
C VAL A 24 4.85 3.80 -1.35
N SER A 25 4.54 4.38 -0.21
CA SER A 25 3.19 4.36 0.35
C SER A 25 2.50 5.70 0.13
N MET A 26 1.28 5.64 -0.37
CA MET A 26 0.43 6.81 -0.60
C MET A 26 -0.80 6.68 0.28
N GLN A 27 -0.98 7.64 1.18
CA GLN A 27 -2.13 7.65 2.05
C GLN A 27 -3.39 8.00 1.27
N ILE A 28 -4.46 7.26 1.53
CA ILE A 28 -5.77 7.50 0.95
C ILE A 28 -6.79 7.75 2.04
N GLU A 29 -7.93 8.30 1.65
CA GLU A 29 -9.10 8.50 2.51
C GLU A 29 -10.25 7.66 1.96
N GLY A 30 -11.34 7.52 2.72
CA GLY A 30 -12.53 6.83 2.26
C GLY A 30 -12.71 5.42 2.82
N GLY A 31 -11.86 5.00 3.73
CA GLY A 31 -12.03 3.75 4.47
C GLY A 31 -11.70 2.50 3.68
N THR A 32 -12.06 1.36 4.24
CA THR A 32 -11.86 0.06 3.61
C THR A 32 -12.64 -0.08 2.31
N GLU A 33 -13.76 0.62 2.17
CA GLU A 33 -14.53 0.63 0.93
C GLU A 33 -13.73 1.25 -0.22
N GLU A 34 -12.94 2.28 0.06
CA GLU A 34 -12.06 2.88 -0.95
C GLU A 34 -10.92 1.92 -1.33
N ILE A 35 -10.37 1.17 -0.38
CA ILE A 35 -9.39 0.11 -0.67
C ILE A 35 -9.98 -0.91 -1.64
N LYS A 36 -11.21 -1.37 -1.38
CA LYS A 36 -11.90 -2.32 -2.25
C LYS A 36 -12.12 -1.75 -3.66
N ARG A 37 -12.55 -0.49 -3.73
CA ARG A 37 -12.80 0.18 -5.01
C ARG A 37 -11.51 0.31 -5.82
N LEU A 38 -10.42 0.71 -5.19
CA LEU A 38 -9.13 0.82 -5.84
C LEU A 38 -8.59 -0.55 -6.28
N HIS A 39 -8.77 -1.56 -5.45
CA HIS A 39 -8.39 -2.94 -5.80
C HIS A 39 -9.08 -3.39 -7.09
N SER A 40 -10.41 -3.23 -7.16
CA SER A 40 -11.19 -3.58 -8.36
C SER A 40 -10.76 -2.77 -9.57
N ARG A 41 -10.49 -1.49 -9.40
CA ARG A 41 -10.05 -0.61 -10.48
C ARG A 41 -8.68 -1.00 -11.02
N LEU A 42 -7.74 -1.32 -10.14
CA LEU A 42 -6.40 -1.76 -10.54
C LEU A 42 -6.46 -3.07 -11.32
N ILE A 43 -7.24 -4.04 -10.84
CA ILE A 43 -7.44 -5.31 -11.55
C ILE A 43 -8.05 -5.07 -12.93
N GLY A 44 -9.07 -4.22 -13.00
CA GLY A 44 -9.71 -3.87 -14.28
C GLY A 44 -8.78 -3.21 -15.28
N LYS A 45 -7.71 -2.59 -14.81
CA LYS A 45 -6.68 -1.97 -15.66
C LYS A 45 -5.49 -2.88 -15.95
N GLY A 46 -5.54 -4.13 -15.49
CA GLY A 46 -4.46 -5.09 -15.71
C GLY A 46 -3.24 -4.88 -14.82
N VAL A 47 -3.39 -4.15 -13.72
CA VAL A 47 -2.30 -3.93 -12.77
C VAL A 47 -2.07 -5.19 -11.93
N GLU A 48 -0.81 -5.58 -11.76
CA GLU A 48 -0.44 -6.70 -10.92
C GLU A 48 -0.58 -6.31 -9.44
N ILE A 49 -1.43 -7.05 -8.71
CA ILE A 49 -1.62 -6.87 -7.27
C ILE A 49 -0.64 -7.79 -6.54
N ASP A 50 0.08 -7.24 -5.56
CA ASP A 50 0.93 -8.05 -4.70
C ASP A 50 0.09 -8.66 -3.57
N ARG A 51 -0.45 -7.82 -2.69
CA ARG A 51 -1.25 -8.30 -1.56
C ARG A 51 -2.04 -7.18 -0.92
N VAL A 52 -3.01 -7.58 -0.11
CA VAL A 52 -3.69 -6.71 0.85
C VAL A 52 -3.20 -7.07 2.25
N VAL A 53 -2.88 -6.08 3.05
CA VAL A 53 -2.27 -6.29 4.37
C VAL A 53 -3.06 -5.54 5.44
N ASP A 54 -3.33 -6.25 6.54
CA ASP A 54 -3.80 -5.63 7.78
C ASP A 54 -2.56 -5.31 8.62
N HIS A 55 -2.29 -4.02 8.79
CA HIS A 55 -1.16 -3.52 9.56
C HIS A 55 -1.49 -3.26 11.03
N SER A 56 -2.66 -3.62 11.51
CA SER A 56 -3.18 -3.31 12.84
C SER A 56 -3.53 -1.83 13.05
N VAL A 57 -2.76 -0.92 12.52
CA VAL A 57 -3.02 0.53 12.55
C VAL A 57 -3.72 1.04 11.30
N GLY A 58 -3.91 0.18 10.33
CA GLY A 58 -4.54 0.50 9.06
C GLY A 58 -4.43 -0.66 8.08
N TRP A 59 -4.76 -0.39 6.83
CA TRP A 59 -4.77 -1.40 5.78
C TRP A 59 -3.99 -0.91 4.57
N GLY A 60 -3.22 -1.81 3.97
CA GLY A 60 -2.43 -1.53 2.79
C GLY A 60 -2.83 -2.38 1.60
N LEU A 61 -2.88 -1.77 0.43
CA LEU A 61 -3.05 -2.44 -0.84
C LEU A 61 -1.77 -2.26 -1.63
N TYR A 62 -1.03 -3.35 -1.82
CA TYR A 62 0.26 -3.35 -2.50
C TYR A 62 0.11 -3.82 -3.94
N PHE A 63 0.74 -3.12 -4.85
CA PHE A 63 0.69 -3.41 -6.29
C PHE A 63 1.98 -2.95 -6.96
N TYR A 64 2.15 -3.33 -8.23
CA TYR A 64 3.35 -2.99 -8.99
C TYR A 64 3.03 -2.04 -10.14
N ASP A 65 3.90 -1.08 -10.36
CA ASP A 65 3.84 -0.28 -11.58
C ASP A 65 4.39 -1.08 -12.77
N PRO A 66 4.28 -0.57 -14.02
CA PRO A 66 4.79 -1.30 -15.19
C PRO A 66 6.30 -1.60 -15.15
N ASP A 67 7.06 -0.85 -14.39
CA ASP A 67 8.51 -1.06 -14.25
C ASP A 67 8.87 -1.99 -13.08
N GLY A 68 7.88 -2.52 -12.38
CA GLY A 68 8.09 -3.42 -11.26
C GLY A 68 8.35 -2.75 -9.93
N ASN A 69 8.13 -1.43 -9.82
CA ASN A 69 8.21 -0.75 -8.54
C ASN A 69 7.00 -1.08 -7.68
N ARG A 70 7.25 -1.39 -6.42
CA ARG A 70 6.20 -1.73 -5.46
C ARG A 70 5.60 -0.47 -4.87
N LEU A 71 4.28 -0.36 -4.96
CA LEU A 71 3.52 0.79 -4.47
C LEU A 71 2.47 0.31 -3.48
N GLU A 72 2.06 1.20 -2.61
CA GLU A 72 1.03 0.92 -1.62
C GLU A 72 0.02 2.08 -1.56
N PHE A 73 -1.27 1.75 -1.54
CA PHE A 73 -2.31 2.63 -1.02
C PHE A 73 -2.58 2.25 0.42
N PHE A 74 -2.45 3.21 1.33
CA PHE A 74 -2.57 2.97 2.76
C PHE A 74 -3.72 3.80 3.35
N TYR A 75 -4.62 3.13 4.06
CA TYR A 75 -5.67 3.76 4.84
C TYR A 75 -5.40 3.53 6.32
N GLU A 76 -5.16 4.61 7.05
CA GLU A 76 -4.91 4.55 8.49
C GLU A 76 -6.24 4.50 9.25
N ARG A 77 -6.29 3.68 10.30
CA ARG A 77 -7.47 3.62 11.17
C ARG A 77 -7.79 5.02 11.71
N PRO A 78 -9.07 5.45 11.66
CA PRO A 78 -9.43 6.79 12.09
C PRO A 78 -9.25 6.98 13.61
N ASN A 79 -9.04 8.23 14.01
CA ASN A 79 -8.99 8.64 15.41
C ASN A 79 -7.85 8.02 16.23
N LEU A 80 -6.78 7.56 15.56
CA LEU A 80 -5.58 7.14 16.23
C LEU A 80 -4.59 8.30 16.31
N SER A 81 -4.10 8.58 17.53
CA SER A 81 -2.92 9.42 17.67
C SER A 81 -1.67 8.63 17.22
N LEU A 82 -0.59 9.34 16.94
CA LEU A 82 0.68 8.69 16.59
C LEU A 82 1.14 7.75 17.72
N GLU A 83 1.01 8.19 18.97
CA GLU A 83 1.38 7.40 20.14
C GLU A 83 0.54 6.13 20.26
N GLU A 84 -0.78 6.24 20.11
CA GLU A 84 -1.69 5.10 20.15
C GLU A 84 -1.38 4.10 19.03
N GLY A 85 -1.15 4.58 17.83
CA GLY A 85 -0.80 3.75 16.69
C GLY A 85 0.50 2.99 16.90
N GLN A 86 1.52 3.66 17.41
CA GLN A 86 2.79 3.03 17.73
C GLN A 86 2.64 1.96 18.81
N LYS A 87 1.82 2.22 19.83
CA LYS A 87 1.54 1.27 20.90
C LYS A 87 0.84 0.01 20.36
N ILE A 88 -0.20 0.19 19.56
CA ILE A 88 -0.93 -0.93 18.95
C ILE A 88 0.02 -1.79 18.12
N PHE A 89 0.85 -1.16 17.30
CA PHE A 89 1.78 -1.87 16.44
C PHE A 89 2.81 -2.67 17.22
N ARG A 90 3.35 -2.09 18.30
CA ARG A 90 4.33 -2.78 19.14
C ARG A 90 3.75 -3.94 19.93
N GLU A 91 2.50 -3.82 20.39
CA GLU A 91 1.86 -4.81 21.25
C GLU A 91 1.12 -5.90 20.49
N ALA A 92 0.88 -5.72 19.20
CA ALA A 92 0.21 -6.72 18.38
C ALA A 92 1.08 -7.97 18.21
N GLU A 93 0.48 -9.13 18.36
CA GLU A 93 1.16 -10.41 18.16
C GLU A 93 1.63 -10.58 16.72
N ALA A 94 0.79 -10.17 15.77
CA ALA A 94 1.13 -10.15 14.34
C ALA A 94 0.71 -8.79 13.77
N PRO A 95 1.57 -7.76 13.90
CA PRO A 95 1.21 -6.39 13.54
C PRO A 95 0.91 -6.21 12.05
N SER A 96 1.47 -7.04 11.19
CA SER A 96 1.19 -6.99 9.75
C SER A 96 0.96 -8.39 9.24
N ARG A 97 -0.21 -8.62 8.62
CA ARG A 97 -0.57 -9.92 8.03
C ARG A 97 -1.29 -9.73 6.71
N SER A 98 -0.99 -10.61 5.76
CA SER A 98 -1.72 -10.64 4.49
C SER A 98 -3.14 -11.13 4.72
N ILE A 99 -4.10 -10.49 4.07
CA ILE A 99 -5.50 -10.85 4.13
C ILE A 99 -6.09 -10.95 2.73
N ASP A 100 -7.23 -11.63 2.61
CA ASP A 100 -8.01 -11.61 1.38
C ASP A 100 -8.82 -10.31 1.33
N ILE A 101 -9.05 -9.79 0.11
CA ILE A 101 -9.81 -8.54 -0.05
C ILE A 101 -11.22 -8.64 0.53
N SER A 102 -11.80 -9.83 0.57
CA SER A 102 -13.12 -10.08 1.15
C SER A 102 -13.15 -9.91 2.67
N GLU A 103 -12.01 -9.95 3.34
CA GLU A 103 -11.92 -9.75 4.79
C GLU A 103 -12.00 -8.27 5.20
N LEU A 104 -11.96 -7.36 4.24
CA LEU A 104 -12.13 -5.95 4.51
C LEU A 104 -13.59 -5.60 4.77
N GLY A 105 -13.83 -5.10 5.93
CA GLY A 105 -15.03 -4.48 6.39
C GLY A 105 -16.36 -4.94 6.10
#